data_0dea28e8e067d4b5a029f5a7ab506dc6
#
_entry.id   0dea28e8e067d4b5a029f5a7ab506dc6
#
_cell.length_a   1.000
_cell.length_b   1.000
_cell.length_c   1.000
_cell.angle_alpha   90.00
_cell.angle_beta   90.00
_cell.angle_gamma   90.00
#
_symmetry.space_group_name_H-M   'P 1'
#
loop_
_entity.id
_entity.type
_entity.pdbx_description
1 polymer ?
#
loop_
_entity_poly.entity_id
_entity_poly.type
_entity_poly.pdbx_seq_one_letter_code
_entity_poly.pdbx_strand_id
1 'polypeptide(L)'
;VTRVAAALAALLCLAVLLGGCGSDRRQVKLIYAGSLIVPFDKLAATFEKAHPGVEVVTESHGSIQVLRHVTELGDRMDLVVTADEQLIPPLMYDRPDPATGKPWASWYCTFATNRMVLAVSPKSPLAGELTSKTWYRRLAGSDVRFGLADPRFDAAGYRALMVLQLAERQYGDPYLFEDVLMGRFTSPITVERRGSVDVVEVPEILETSSGSNVVLRGASIQLVALLESGDLDCAFEYESVARQHGLKYVRLPDSIDLGEQKDRANYRTVDVKLDSRRFASVRPEFGGDLIRYAFTIPANAPDPGLAQEFAAFLLGAEGRRILTTDHQPVLTPPELDHPAAAPEEVRRACAQTP
;
A
#
# COMPACT_ATOMS: atom_id res chain seq x y z
N VAL A 1 59.84 2.96 -34.80
CA VAL A 1 59.12 2.14 -33.82
C VAL A 1 58.73 2.98 -32.59
N THR A 2 59.60 3.88 -32.10
CA THR A 2 59.35 4.71 -30.88
C THR A 2 58.23 5.74 -31.01
N ARG A 3 58.00 6.32 -32.20
CA ARG A 3 56.94 7.36 -32.41
C ARG A 3 55.51 6.76 -32.49
N VAL A 4 55.37 5.53 -32.94
CA VAL A 4 54.07 4.82 -33.01
C VAL A 4 53.66 4.36 -31.62
N ALA A 5 54.62 3.92 -30.79
CA ALA A 5 54.34 3.53 -29.39
C ALA A 5 53.89 4.71 -28.52
N ALA A 6 54.47 5.90 -28.72
CA ALA A 6 54.06 7.14 -28.01
C ALA A 6 52.66 7.62 -28.42
N ALA A 7 52.29 7.48 -29.69
CA ALA A 7 50.93 7.84 -30.16
C ALA A 7 49.85 6.87 -29.65
N LEU A 8 50.16 5.58 -29.59
CA LEU A 8 49.23 4.56 -28.99
C LEU A 8 49.06 4.77 -27.48
N ALA A 9 50.15 5.12 -26.75
CA ALA A 9 50.05 5.40 -25.32
C ALA A 9 49.25 6.70 -25.05
N ALA A 10 49.39 7.74 -25.87
CA ALA A 10 48.58 8.96 -25.75
C ALA A 10 47.11 8.72 -26.08
N LEU A 11 46.76 7.88 -27.06
CA LEU A 11 45.37 7.48 -27.35
C LEU A 11 44.75 6.62 -26.23
N LEU A 12 45.55 5.75 -25.62
CA LEU A 12 45.08 4.94 -24.47
C LEU A 12 44.84 5.82 -23.24
N CYS A 13 45.70 6.80 -22.96
CA CYS A 13 45.49 7.76 -21.88
C CYS A 13 44.28 8.68 -22.13
N LEU A 14 44.00 9.06 -23.37
CA LEU A 14 42.81 9.86 -23.69
C LEU A 14 41.53 9.07 -23.61
N ALA A 15 41.56 7.78 -23.94
CA ALA A 15 40.41 6.88 -23.78
C ALA A 15 40.05 6.58 -22.29
N VAL A 16 41.05 6.53 -21.40
CA VAL A 16 40.88 6.41 -19.97
C VAL A 16 40.30 7.67 -19.33
N LEU A 17 40.62 8.85 -19.87
CA LEU A 17 40.07 10.14 -19.41
C LEU A 17 38.65 10.39 -19.91
N LEU A 18 38.19 9.73 -20.96
CA LEU A 18 36.84 9.79 -21.49
C LEU A 18 35.90 8.70 -20.91
N GLY A 19 36.44 7.65 -20.27
CA GLY A 19 35.71 6.59 -19.66
C GLY A 19 35.29 6.83 -18.21
N GLY A 20 35.63 7.98 -17.61
CA GLY A 20 35.49 8.25 -16.19
C GLY A 20 34.34 9.17 -15.75
N CYS A 21 33.39 9.49 -16.62
CA CYS A 21 32.19 10.23 -16.22
C CYS A 21 30.96 9.31 -16.17
N GLY A 22 31.02 8.28 -15.35
CA GLY A 22 29.82 7.83 -14.66
C GLY A 22 29.47 8.92 -13.64
N SER A 23 28.59 9.86 -13.96
CA SER A 23 28.04 10.74 -12.95
C SER A 23 27.38 9.85 -11.92
N ASP A 24 27.97 9.72 -10.72
CA ASP A 24 27.27 9.16 -9.56
C ASP A 24 26.01 10.03 -9.37
N ARG A 25 24.89 9.57 -9.94
CA ARG A 25 23.60 10.23 -9.72
C ARG A 25 23.26 10.08 -8.25
N ARG A 26 22.90 11.18 -7.60
CA ARG A 26 22.30 11.09 -6.28
C ARG A 26 21.02 10.28 -6.40
N GLN A 27 20.85 9.30 -5.55
CA GLN A 27 19.66 8.46 -5.56
C GLN A 27 18.73 8.82 -4.40
N VAL A 28 17.43 8.86 -4.66
CA VAL A 28 16.40 8.79 -3.63
C VAL A 28 15.65 7.48 -3.77
N LYS A 29 15.66 6.68 -2.70
CA LYS A 29 15.08 5.34 -2.66
C LYS A 29 13.72 5.37 -1.99
N LEU A 30 12.69 5.04 -2.75
CA LEU A 30 11.30 5.03 -2.30
C LEU A 30 10.81 3.60 -2.20
N ILE A 31 10.19 3.24 -1.06
CA ILE A 31 9.42 2.01 -0.93
C ILE A 31 7.98 2.35 -0.58
N TYR A 32 7.02 1.80 -1.32
CA TYR A 32 5.64 2.21 -1.17
C TYR A 32 4.61 1.09 -1.43
N ALA A 33 3.39 1.31 -0.94
CA ALA A 33 2.26 0.42 -1.16
C ALA A 33 1.94 0.26 -2.65
N GLY A 34 1.72 -0.97 -3.11
CA GLY A 34 1.50 -1.31 -4.53
C GLY A 34 0.38 -0.54 -5.21
N SER A 35 -0.62 -0.09 -4.46
CA SER A 35 -1.70 0.76 -4.98
C SER A 35 -1.25 2.16 -5.45
N LEU A 36 0.00 2.54 -5.18
CA LEU A 36 0.58 3.82 -5.57
C LEU A 36 1.50 3.72 -6.80
N ILE A 37 1.67 2.55 -7.42
CA ILE A 37 2.61 2.37 -8.54
C ILE A 37 2.38 3.41 -9.63
N VAL A 38 1.16 3.52 -10.15
CA VAL A 38 0.85 4.41 -11.28
C VAL A 38 1.16 5.88 -10.97
N PRO A 39 0.70 6.49 -9.87
CA PRO A 39 1.05 7.87 -9.56
C PRO A 39 2.51 8.05 -9.17
N PHE A 40 3.15 7.08 -8.49
CA PHE A 40 4.54 7.22 -8.05
C PHE A 40 5.55 7.10 -9.19
N ASP A 41 5.28 6.31 -10.23
CA ASP A 41 6.08 6.29 -11.46
C ASP A 41 6.09 7.68 -12.13
N LYS A 42 4.93 8.36 -12.17
CA LYS A 42 4.83 9.72 -12.71
C LYS A 42 5.48 10.77 -11.81
N LEU A 43 5.34 10.61 -10.48
CA LEU A 43 6.01 11.47 -9.52
C LEU A 43 7.52 11.35 -9.66
N ALA A 44 8.06 10.13 -9.74
CA ALA A 44 9.47 9.85 -9.92
C ALA A 44 10.00 10.51 -11.21
N ALA A 45 9.39 10.24 -12.35
CA ALA A 45 9.78 10.81 -13.63
C ALA A 45 9.71 12.36 -13.65
N THR A 46 8.71 12.95 -12.98
CA THR A 46 8.55 14.39 -12.90
C THR A 46 9.59 15.02 -11.99
N PHE A 47 9.89 14.38 -10.86
CA PHE A 47 10.92 14.82 -9.92
C PHE A 47 12.32 14.77 -10.56
N GLU A 48 12.70 13.68 -11.22
CA GLU A 48 13.95 13.53 -11.94
C GLU A 48 14.15 14.62 -13.01
N LYS A 49 13.08 14.94 -13.74
CA LYS A 49 13.09 16.01 -14.74
C LYS A 49 13.36 17.38 -14.12
N ALA A 50 12.83 17.62 -12.92
CA ALA A 50 13.05 18.89 -12.20
C ALA A 50 14.40 18.93 -11.47
N HIS A 51 15.05 17.78 -11.21
CA HIS A 51 16.30 17.64 -10.48
C HIS A 51 17.35 16.89 -11.33
N PRO A 52 17.98 17.54 -12.32
CA PRO A 52 19.00 16.92 -13.17
C PRO A 52 20.15 16.35 -12.33
N GLY A 53 20.49 15.06 -12.55
CA GLY A 53 21.52 14.36 -11.77
C GLY A 53 20.97 13.57 -10.56
N VAL A 54 19.66 13.60 -10.34
CA VAL A 54 18.97 12.73 -9.38
C VAL A 54 18.34 11.54 -10.11
N GLU A 55 18.36 10.39 -9.48
CA GLU A 55 17.65 9.16 -9.87
C GLU A 55 16.69 8.75 -8.76
N VAL A 56 15.44 8.47 -9.09
CA VAL A 56 14.43 7.97 -8.15
C VAL A 56 14.31 6.46 -8.31
N VAL A 57 14.79 5.73 -7.32
CA VAL A 57 14.70 4.25 -7.28
C VAL A 57 13.46 3.86 -6.53
N THR A 58 12.59 3.09 -7.16
CA THR A 58 11.26 2.73 -6.63
C THR A 58 11.14 1.25 -6.37
N GLU A 59 10.51 0.89 -5.26
CA GLU A 59 10.15 -0.47 -4.90
C GLU A 59 8.72 -0.49 -4.33
N SER A 60 7.92 -1.50 -4.67
CA SER A 60 6.52 -1.57 -4.24
C SER A 60 6.13 -2.95 -3.71
N HIS A 61 5.39 -2.96 -2.60
CA HIS A 61 4.92 -4.17 -1.92
C HIS A 61 3.54 -3.96 -1.27
N GLY A 62 3.02 -4.98 -0.58
CA GLY A 62 1.92 -4.78 0.36
C GLY A 62 2.35 -3.90 1.54
N SER A 63 1.45 -3.11 2.08
CA SER A 63 1.78 -2.07 3.07
C SER A 63 2.53 -2.60 4.31
N ILE A 64 2.21 -3.79 4.80
CA ILE A 64 2.93 -4.40 5.92
C ILE A 64 4.36 -4.79 5.49
N GLN A 65 4.52 -5.35 4.29
CA GLN A 65 5.83 -5.70 3.73
C GLN A 65 6.71 -4.46 3.55
N VAL A 66 6.16 -3.35 3.05
CA VAL A 66 6.87 -2.06 2.92
C VAL A 66 7.59 -1.68 4.21
N LEU A 67 6.88 -1.72 5.33
CA LEU A 67 7.46 -1.36 6.63
C LEU A 67 8.49 -2.40 7.11
N ARG A 68 8.22 -3.69 6.87
CA ARG A 68 9.10 -4.79 7.27
C ARG A 68 10.41 -4.83 6.50
N HIS A 69 10.43 -4.36 5.25
CA HIS A 69 11.68 -4.19 4.49
C HIS A 69 12.67 -3.31 5.27
N VAL A 70 12.20 -2.21 5.85
CA VAL A 70 13.05 -1.33 6.66
C VAL A 70 13.32 -1.93 8.04
N THR A 71 12.28 -2.41 8.73
CA THR A 71 12.37 -2.74 10.16
C THR A 71 12.87 -4.16 10.45
N GLU A 72 12.74 -5.09 9.52
CA GLU A 72 13.12 -6.49 9.69
C GLU A 72 14.24 -6.94 8.73
N LEU A 73 14.20 -6.48 7.46
CA LEU A 73 15.25 -6.82 6.50
C LEU A 73 16.42 -5.84 6.52
N GLY A 74 16.23 -4.64 7.10
CA GLY A 74 17.28 -3.64 7.26
C GLY A 74 17.55 -2.85 5.98
N ASP A 75 16.61 -2.85 5.02
CA ASP A 75 16.74 -2.09 3.79
C ASP A 75 16.75 -0.59 4.09
N ARG A 76 17.71 0.11 3.49
CA ARG A 76 17.87 1.54 3.68
C ARG A 76 17.11 2.29 2.61
N MET A 77 15.98 2.86 3.00
CA MET A 77 15.09 3.64 2.16
C MET A 77 15.04 5.09 2.59
N ASP A 78 14.86 6.00 1.64
CA ASP A 78 14.77 7.42 1.90
C ASP A 78 13.34 7.86 2.24
N LEU A 79 12.34 7.23 1.60
CA LEU A 79 10.93 7.47 1.91
C LEU A 79 10.18 6.14 1.96
N VAL A 80 9.36 6.00 2.98
CA VAL A 80 8.47 4.83 3.19
C VAL A 80 7.03 5.31 3.12
N VAL A 81 6.22 4.69 2.25
CA VAL A 81 4.82 5.09 2.03
C VAL A 81 3.89 3.89 2.15
N THR A 82 2.93 3.98 3.03
CA THR A 82 1.96 2.92 3.30
C THR A 82 0.54 3.34 2.96
N ALA A 83 -0.31 2.39 2.59
CA ALA A 83 -1.74 2.62 2.41
C ALA A 83 -2.52 2.68 3.74
N ASP A 84 -1.83 2.51 4.88
CA ASP A 84 -2.43 2.62 6.21
C ASP A 84 -1.50 3.32 7.20
N GLU A 85 -1.90 4.51 7.66
CA GLU A 85 -1.18 5.27 8.67
C GLU A 85 -1.03 4.52 10.01
N GLN A 86 -2.00 3.68 10.36
CA GLN A 86 -2.01 2.92 11.61
C GLN A 86 -0.87 1.88 11.69
N LEU A 87 -0.25 1.53 10.57
CA LEU A 87 0.89 0.61 10.54
C LEU A 87 2.19 1.24 11.06
N ILE A 88 2.33 2.57 10.92
CA ILE A 88 3.61 3.23 11.22
C ILE A 88 3.95 3.20 12.71
N PRO A 89 3.06 3.56 13.65
CA PRO A 89 3.41 3.52 15.07
C PRO A 89 3.87 2.13 15.56
N PRO A 90 3.09 1.05 15.41
CA PRO A 90 3.49 -0.25 15.97
C PRO A 90 4.68 -0.89 15.27
N LEU A 91 4.96 -0.54 14.00
CA LEU A 91 6.04 -1.16 13.23
C LEU A 91 7.32 -0.30 13.17
N MET A 92 7.22 1.02 13.38
CA MET A 92 8.37 1.92 13.26
C MET A 92 8.66 2.75 14.52
N TYR A 93 7.64 3.14 15.33
CA TYR A 93 7.89 3.91 16.56
C TYR A 93 8.22 2.98 17.72
N ASP A 94 7.41 1.93 17.90
CA ASP A 94 7.48 1.03 19.05
C ASP A 94 8.59 -0.02 18.91
N ARG A 95 9.23 -0.09 17.74
CA ARG A 95 10.33 -0.99 17.46
C ARG A 95 11.62 -0.21 17.27
N PRO A 96 12.60 -0.36 18.16
CA PRO A 96 13.91 0.26 17.98
C PRO A 96 14.70 -0.45 16.86
N ASP A 97 15.45 0.33 16.10
CA ASP A 97 16.50 -0.18 15.24
C ASP A 97 17.56 -0.89 16.11
N PRO A 98 17.84 -2.18 15.87
CA PRO A 98 18.82 -2.94 16.65
C PRO A 98 20.23 -2.34 16.62
N ALA A 99 20.58 -1.60 15.57
CA ALA A 99 21.91 -1.00 15.43
C ALA A 99 22.08 0.29 16.24
N THR A 100 21.00 1.05 16.42
CA THR A 100 21.05 2.37 17.05
C THR A 100 20.30 2.47 18.37
N GLY A 101 19.41 1.52 18.66
CA GLY A 101 18.48 1.56 19.82
C GLY A 101 17.40 2.65 19.71
N LYS A 102 17.28 3.33 18.58
CA LYS A 102 16.30 4.39 18.36
C LYS A 102 15.12 3.90 17.51
N PRO A 103 13.93 4.50 17.64
CA PRO A 103 12.82 4.23 16.71
C PRO A 103 13.23 4.42 15.26
N TRP A 104 12.66 3.60 14.36
CA TRP A 104 12.86 3.71 12.92
C TRP A 104 12.24 5.00 12.35
N ALA A 105 11.18 5.51 12.98
CA ALA A 105 10.56 6.79 12.67
C ALA A 105 9.98 7.41 13.94
N SER A 106 9.71 8.71 13.91
CA SER A 106 9.12 9.47 15.03
C SER A 106 7.96 10.37 14.60
N TRP A 107 7.60 10.33 13.33
CA TRP A 107 6.49 11.10 12.73
C TRP A 107 6.04 10.43 11.44
N TYR A 108 4.83 10.75 11.00
CA TYR A 108 4.37 10.49 9.64
C TYR A 108 3.49 11.64 9.16
N CYS A 109 3.29 11.70 7.84
CA CYS A 109 2.37 12.62 7.20
C CYS A 109 1.32 11.85 6.43
N THR A 110 0.05 12.05 6.77
CA THR A 110 -1.09 11.53 6.02
C THR A 110 -1.43 12.50 4.90
N PHE A 111 -1.47 12.00 3.66
CA PHE A 111 -1.59 12.85 2.48
C PHE A 111 -2.71 12.47 1.52
N ALA A 112 -3.25 11.26 1.62
CA ALA A 112 -4.26 10.76 0.71
C ALA A 112 -5.23 9.80 1.39
N THR A 113 -6.37 9.56 0.76
CA THR A 113 -7.43 8.65 1.20
C THR A 113 -7.78 7.66 0.09
N ASN A 114 -8.66 6.71 0.38
CA ASN A 114 -9.22 5.79 -0.61
C ASN A 114 -10.53 5.17 -0.09
N ARG A 115 -11.08 4.24 -0.85
CA ARG A 115 -12.18 3.36 -0.44
C ARG A 115 -12.04 1.98 -1.05
N MET A 116 -12.63 0.99 -0.43
CA MET A 116 -12.70 -0.37 -0.97
C MET A 116 -13.81 -0.48 -2.00
N VAL A 117 -13.52 -1.21 -3.06
CA VAL A 117 -14.46 -1.60 -4.11
C VAL A 117 -14.29 -3.08 -4.43
N LEU A 118 -15.25 -3.67 -5.12
CA LEU A 118 -15.07 -4.95 -5.77
C LEU A 118 -14.79 -4.69 -7.27
N ALA A 119 -13.52 -4.76 -7.66
CA ALA A 119 -13.09 -4.66 -9.05
C ALA A 119 -13.55 -5.91 -9.82
N VAL A 120 -13.98 -5.73 -11.06
CA VAL A 120 -14.59 -6.80 -11.88
C VAL A 120 -13.81 -6.94 -13.18
N SER A 121 -13.49 -8.18 -13.53
CA SER A 121 -12.82 -8.50 -14.79
C SER A 121 -13.69 -8.06 -15.98
N PRO A 122 -13.11 -7.40 -16.99
CA PRO A 122 -13.82 -7.08 -18.21
C PRO A 122 -14.24 -8.33 -19.00
N LYS A 123 -13.65 -9.49 -18.70
CA LYS A 123 -13.93 -10.78 -19.35
C LYS A 123 -14.91 -11.65 -18.57
N SER A 124 -15.25 -11.26 -17.33
CA SER A 124 -16.19 -12.03 -16.53
C SER A 124 -17.62 -11.88 -17.05
N PRO A 125 -18.38 -12.98 -17.15
CA PRO A 125 -19.82 -12.92 -17.47
C PRO A 125 -20.59 -12.17 -16.37
N LEU A 126 -20.04 -12.04 -15.18
CA LEU A 126 -20.67 -11.38 -14.03
C LEU A 126 -20.60 -9.86 -14.09
N ALA A 127 -19.92 -9.27 -15.06
CA ALA A 127 -19.69 -7.81 -15.15
C ALA A 127 -20.96 -6.96 -15.18
N GLY A 128 -22.13 -7.55 -15.48
CA GLY A 128 -23.46 -6.91 -15.44
C GLY A 128 -24.35 -7.35 -14.27
N GLU A 129 -23.96 -8.41 -13.54
CA GLU A 129 -24.75 -9.02 -12.48
C GLU A 129 -24.33 -8.59 -11.07
N LEU A 130 -23.04 -8.24 -10.91
CA LEU A 130 -22.51 -7.77 -9.64
C LEU A 130 -22.93 -6.33 -9.38
N THR A 131 -23.66 -6.13 -8.30
CA THR A 131 -24.15 -4.82 -7.85
C THR A 131 -23.85 -4.64 -6.35
N SER A 132 -23.98 -3.41 -5.86
CA SER A 132 -23.88 -3.14 -4.42
C SER A 132 -24.86 -3.93 -3.55
N LYS A 133 -25.89 -4.56 -4.12
CA LYS A 133 -26.91 -5.34 -3.40
C LYS A 133 -26.74 -6.86 -3.54
N THR A 134 -25.92 -7.31 -4.49
CA THR A 134 -25.85 -8.74 -4.86
C THR A 134 -24.46 -9.37 -4.74
N TRP A 135 -23.40 -8.55 -4.72
CA TRP A 135 -22.01 -9.00 -4.77
C TRP A 135 -21.68 -10.09 -3.76
N TYR A 136 -22.07 -9.92 -2.50
CA TYR A 136 -21.75 -10.86 -1.42
C TYR A 136 -22.38 -12.24 -1.62
N ARG A 137 -23.63 -12.30 -2.13
CA ARG A 137 -24.30 -13.57 -2.44
C ARG A 137 -23.63 -14.30 -3.59
N ARG A 138 -23.09 -13.56 -4.54
CA ARG A 138 -22.32 -14.16 -5.64
C ARG A 138 -20.98 -14.70 -5.18
N LEU A 139 -20.28 -13.99 -4.27
CA LEU A 139 -19.03 -14.48 -3.68
C LEU A 139 -19.21 -15.73 -2.81
N ALA A 140 -20.34 -15.88 -2.14
CA ALA A 140 -20.68 -17.10 -1.37
C ALA A 140 -20.83 -18.32 -2.30
N GLY A 141 -21.17 -18.14 -3.57
CA GLY A 141 -21.23 -19.22 -4.57
C GLY A 141 -19.85 -19.78 -4.90
N SER A 142 -19.82 -21.02 -5.41
CA SER A 142 -18.59 -21.69 -5.84
C SER A 142 -18.19 -21.38 -7.28
N ASP A 143 -19.06 -20.74 -8.04
CA ASP A 143 -18.91 -20.42 -9.47
C ASP A 143 -18.19 -19.11 -9.76
N VAL A 144 -17.94 -18.30 -8.72
CA VAL A 144 -17.24 -17.00 -8.84
C VAL A 144 -15.83 -17.14 -8.30
N ARG A 145 -14.84 -16.89 -9.16
CA ARG A 145 -13.43 -16.82 -8.73
C ARG A 145 -13.10 -15.39 -8.30
N PHE A 146 -12.77 -15.21 -7.05
CA PHE A 146 -12.46 -13.87 -6.54
C PHE A 146 -11.10 -13.79 -5.85
N GLY A 147 -10.50 -12.60 -5.93
CA GLY A 147 -9.18 -12.30 -5.42
C GLY A 147 -9.22 -11.59 -4.06
N LEU A 148 -8.32 -11.98 -3.17
CA LEU A 148 -7.99 -11.30 -1.93
C LEU A 148 -6.48 -11.04 -1.87
N ALA A 149 -6.08 -9.88 -1.39
CA ALA A 149 -4.72 -9.68 -0.93
C ALA A 149 -4.53 -10.43 0.39
N ASP A 150 -3.32 -10.91 0.65
CA ASP A 150 -3.01 -11.58 1.91
C ASP A 150 -2.97 -10.56 3.06
N PRO A 151 -3.86 -10.68 4.05
CA PRO A 151 -3.97 -9.73 5.16
C PRO A 151 -2.71 -9.68 6.02
N ARG A 152 -1.81 -10.68 5.92
CA ARG A 152 -0.53 -10.72 6.64
C ARG A 152 0.54 -9.84 6.01
N PHE A 153 0.31 -9.37 4.77
CA PHE A 153 1.28 -8.62 3.97
C PHE A 153 0.75 -7.29 3.46
N ASP A 154 -0.57 -7.19 3.20
CA ASP A 154 -1.17 -6.02 2.57
C ASP A 154 -2.39 -5.51 3.32
N ALA A 155 -2.48 -4.18 3.44
CA ALA A 155 -3.61 -3.49 4.04
C ALA A 155 -4.94 -3.75 3.31
N ALA A 156 -4.94 -3.90 1.99
CA ALA A 156 -6.13 -4.25 1.23
C ALA A 156 -6.71 -5.60 1.66
N GLY A 157 -5.85 -6.53 2.10
CA GLY A 157 -6.27 -7.85 2.56
C GLY A 157 -7.08 -7.80 3.85
N TYR A 158 -6.55 -7.20 4.92
CA TYR A 158 -7.33 -7.11 6.16
C TYR A 158 -8.53 -6.16 6.03
N ARG A 159 -8.47 -5.16 5.17
CA ARG A 159 -9.61 -4.29 4.85
C ARG A 159 -10.72 -5.03 4.11
N ALA A 160 -10.39 -5.96 3.22
CA ALA A 160 -11.39 -6.83 2.59
C ALA A 160 -12.12 -7.69 3.63
N LEU A 161 -11.41 -8.21 4.64
CA LEU A 161 -12.03 -8.93 5.76
C LEU A 161 -12.94 -8.01 6.60
N MET A 162 -12.51 -6.77 6.87
CA MET A 162 -13.35 -5.77 7.55
C MET A 162 -14.62 -5.47 6.76
N VAL A 163 -14.51 -5.30 5.43
CA VAL A 163 -15.67 -5.08 4.54
C VAL A 163 -16.65 -6.25 4.63
N LEU A 164 -16.17 -7.49 4.58
CA LEU A 164 -17.03 -8.67 4.68
C LEU A 164 -17.75 -8.72 6.04
N GLN A 165 -17.05 -8.44 7.14
CA GLN A 165 -17.65 -8.44 8.47
C GLN A 165 -18.65 -7.27 8.67
N LEU A 166 -18.34 -6.09 8.17
CA LEU A 166 -19.26 -4.95 8.18
C LEU A 166 -20.52 -5.21 7.32
N ALA A 167 -20.36 -5.99 6.24
CA ALA A 167 -21.45 -6.33 5.34
C ALA A 167 -22.56 -7.15 5.99
N GLU A 168 -22.26 -7.95 7.01
CA GLU A 168 -23.28 -8.67 7.80
C GLU A 168 -24.35 -7.73 8.34
N ARG A 169 -23.91 -6.64 8.97
CA ARG A 169 -24.83 -5.64 9.52
C ARG A 169 -25.51 -4.84 8.41
N GLN A 170 -24.77 -4.49 7.36
CA GLN A 170 -25.26 -3.71 6.24
C GLN A 170 -26.41 -4.42 5.53
N TYR A 171 -26.34 -5.75 5.38
CA TYR A 171 -27.34 -6.53 4.65
C TYR A 171 -28.28 -7.34 5.55
N GLY A 172 -28.08 -7.32 6.86
CA GLY A 172 -28.86 -8.07 7.83
C GLY A 172 -28.70 -9.60 7.68
N ASP A 173 -27.53 -10.03 7.28
CA ASP A 173 -27.15 -11.43 7.06
C ASP A 173 -26.00 -11.80 8.00
N PRO A 174 -26.28 -12.40 9.15
CA PRO A 174 -25.29 -12.65 10.21
C PRO A 174 -24.30 -13.80 9.90
N TYR A 175 -24.43 -14.45 8.76
CA TYR A 175 -23.56 -15.53 8.31
C TYR A 175 -22.81 -15.18 7.02
N LEU A 176 -22.91 -13.93 6.56
CA LEU A 176 -22.31 -13.49 5.30
C LEU A 176 -20.80 -13.74 5.25
N PHE A 177 -20.09 -13.43 6.33
CA PHE A 177 -18.65 -13.60 6.41
C PHE A 177 -18.28 -15.09 6.25
N GLU A 178 -18.94 -15.95 7.00
CA GLU A 178 -18.73 -17.39 6.94
C GLU A 178 -19.14 -17.97 5.60
N ASP A 179 -20.27 -17.59 5.04
CA ASP A 179 -20.76 -18.06 3.73
C ASP A 179 -19.77 -17.74 2.61
N VAL A 180 -19.09 -16.59 2.69
CA VAL A 180 -18.07 -16.20 1.70
C VAL A 180 -16.75 -16.92 1.92
N LEU A 181 -16.31 -17.15 3.16
CA LEU A 181 -14.94 -17.62 3.45
C LEU A 181 -14.84 -19.05 3.98
N MET A 182 -15.94 -19.66 4.48
CA MET A 182 -15.91 -21.00 5.05
C MET A 182 -15.45 -22.05 4.03
N GLY A 183 -14.47 -22.86 4.44
CA GLY A 183 -13.90 -23.93 3.60
C GLY A 183 -12.98 -23.44 2.49
N ARG A 184 -12.78 -22.13 2.34
CA ARG A 184 -11.90 -21.56 1.29
C ARG A 184 -10.41 -21.62 1.66
N PHE A 185 -10.11 -21.73 2.95
CA PHE A 185 -8.76 -21.81 3.49
C PHE A 185 -8.53 -23.09 4.27
N THR A 186 -7.29 -23.59 4.27
CA THR A 186 -6.88 -24.79 5.02
C THR A 186 -6.99 -24.58 6.53
N SER A 187 -6.71 -23.36 7.00
CA SER A 187 -6.97 -22.91 8.35
C SER A 187 -8.05 -21.82 8.29
N PRO A 188 -9.15 -21.94 9.05
CA PRO A 188 -10.24 -20.98 8.95
C PRO A 188 -9.84 -19.60 9.46
N ILE A 189 -10.35 -18.57 8.81
CA ILE A 189 -10.43 -17.22 9.36
C ILE A 189 -11.68 -17.20 10.21
N THR A 190 -11.59 -16.75 11.47
CA THR A 190 -12.68 -16.79 12.43
C THR A 190 -13.02 -15.41 12.96
N VAL A 191 -14.22 -15.24 13.50
CA VAL A 191 -14.66 -13.99 14.10
C VAL A 191 -14.96 -14.23 15.58
N GLU A 192 -14.41 -13.40 16.45
CA GLU A 192 -14.69 -13.38 17.88
C GLU A 192 -15.35 -12.06 18.26
N ARG A 193 -16.46 -12.11 18.98
CA ARG A 193 -17.11 -10.91 19.52
C ARG A 193 -16.45 -10.45 20.81
N ARG A 194 -15.89 -9.23 20.82
CA ARG A 194 -15.29 -8.58 22.00
C ARG A 194 -16.06 -7.30 22.35
N GLY A 195 -17.05 -7.42 23.22
CA GLY A 195 -17.91 -6.29 23.56
C GLY A 195 -18.72 -5.80 22.36
N SER A 196 -18.44 -4.58 21.89
CA SER A 196 -19.09 -4.00 20.71
C SER A 196 -18.31 -4.20 19.41
N VAL A 197 -17.13 -4.83 19.46
CA VAL A 197 -16.22 -5.01 18.33
C VAL A 197 -16.21 -6.48 17.91
N ASP A 198 -16.27 -6.74 16.61
CA ASP A 198 -16.05 -8.05 16.01
C ASP A 198 -14.57 -8.13 15.62
N VAL A 199 -13.85 -9.11 16.14
CA VAL A 199 -12.42 -9.33 15.87
C VAL A 199 -12.26 -10.48 14.89
N VAL A 200 -11.82 -10.18 13.69
CA VAL A 200 -11.48 -11.19 12.68
C VAL A 200 -10.09 -11.73 12.97
N GLU A 201 -9.98 -13.00 13.31
CA GLU A 201 -8.71 -13.66 13.59
C GLU A 201 -8.18 -14.38 12.35
N VAL A 202 -7.02 -13.93 11.87
CA VAL A 202 -6.33 -14.50 10.72
C VAL A 202 -5.23 -15.44 11.20
N PRO A 203 -5.26 -16.73 10.79
CA PRO A 203 -4.25 -17.70 11.22
C PRO A 203 -2.85 -17.36 10.67
N GLU A 204 -1.79 -17.76 11.39
CA GLU A 204 -0.40 -17.58 10.97
C GLU A 204 -0.13 -18.21 9.60
N ILE A 205 -0.71 -19.39 9.34
CA ILE A 205 -0.64 -20.06 8.04
C ILE A 205 -1.98 -19.88 7.35
N LEU A 206 -1.99 -19.09 6.29
CA LEU A 206 -3.17 -18.84 5.48
C LEU A 206 -2.90 -19.32 4.04
N GLU A 207 -3.49 -20.45 3.71
CA GLU A 207 -3.39 -21.09 2.38
C GLU A 207 -4.79 -21.43 1.90
N THR A 208 -5.05 -21.27 0.61
CA THR A 208 -6.36 -21.65 0.04
C THR A 208 -6.50 -23.17 -0.01
N SER A 209 -7.68 -23.66 0.31
CA SER A 209 -8.04 -25.08 0.24
C SER A 209 -7.98 -25.57 -1.22
N SER A 210 -7.76 -26.88 -1.39
CA SER A 210 -7.86 -27.50 -2.71
C SER A 210 -9.24 -27.30 -3.32
N GLY A 211 -9.28 -26.78 -4.56
CA GLY A 211 -10.54 -26.45 -5.24
C GLY A 211 -11.21 -25.16 -4.78
N SER A 212 -10.55 -24.36 -3.93
CA SER A 212 -11.03 -23.04 -3.55
C SER A 212 -11.18 -22.14 -4.77
N ASN A 213 -12.25 -21.35 -4.81
CA ASN A 213 -12.45 -20.29 -5.80
C ASN A 213 -11.86 -18.94 -5.35
N VAL A 214 -11.22 -18.89 -4.18
CA VAL A 214 -10.44 -17.73 -3.70
C VAL A 214 -9.02 -17.81 -4.21
N VAL A 215 -8.51 -16.71 -4.75
CA VAL A 215 -7.11 -16.55 -5.11
C VAL A 215 -6.46 -15.54 -4.17
N LEU A 216 -5.45 -15.97 -3.44
CA LEU A 216 -4.69 -15.14 -2.50
C LEU A 216 -3.40 -14.65 -3.16
N ARG A 217 -3.08 -13.36 -3.02
CA ARG A 217 -1.83 -12.76 -3.49
C ARG A 217 -1.21 -11.88 -2.40
N GLY A 218 0.12 -11.77 -2.41
CA GLY A 218 0.87 -10.99 -1.39
C GLY A 218 0.56 -9.50 -1.39
N ALA A 219 0.13 -8.94 -2.52
CA ALA A 219 -0.33 -7.55 -2.62
C ALA A 219 -1.52 -7.46 -3.58
N SER A 220 -2.44 -6.53 -3.34
CA SER A 220 -3.68 -6.37 -4.12
C SER A 220 -3.39 -6.05 -5.59
N ILE A 221 -2.38 -5.23 -5.86
CA ILE A 221 -1.98 -4.89 -7.23
C ILE A 221 -1.67 -6.12 -8.10
N GLN A 222 -1.27 -7.24 -7.51
CA GLN A 222 -1.02 -8.49 -8.24
C GLN A 222 -2.32 -9.15 -8.73
N LEU A 223 -3.46 -8.79 -8.16
CA LEU A 223 -4.78 -9.27 -8.59
C LEU A 223 -5.24 -8.59 -9.88
N VAL A 224 -4.75 -7.40 -10.17
CA VAL A 224 -5.11 -6.62 -11.38
C VAL A 224 -4.79 -7.40 -12.65
N ALA A 225 -3.59 -7.97 -12.76
CA ALA A 225 -3.21 -8.77 -13.92
C ALA A 225 -4.13 -10.00 -14.11
N LEU A 226 -4.60 -10.61 -13.02
CA LEU A 226 -5.52 -11.75 -13.07
C LEU A 226 -6.94 -11.32 -13.46
N LEU A 227 -7.37 -10.11 -13.09
CA LEU A 227 -8.63 -9.53 -13.58
C LEU A 227 -8.56 -9.22 -15.07
N GLU A 228 -7.46 -8.62 -15.54
CA GLU A 228 -7.24 -8.28 -16.95
C GLU A 228 -7.13 -9.52 -17.83
N SER A 229 -6.47 -10.59 -17.36
CA SER A 229 -6.39 -11.87 -18.07
C SER A 229 -7.72 -12.65 -18.07
N GLY A 230 -8.61 -12.39 -17.12
CA GLY A 230 -9.86 -13.15 -16.92
C GLY A 230 -9.67 -14.40 -16.07
N ASP A 231 -8.53 -14.54 -15.40
CA ASP A 231 -8.29 -15.64 -14.43
C ASP A 231 -9.05 -15.43 -13.12
N LEU A 232 -9.53 -14.21 -12.88
CA LEU A 232 -10.46 -13.85 -11.80
C LEU A 232 -11.70 -13.18 -12.37
N ASP A 233 -12.86 -13.42 -11.74
CA ASP A 233 -14.09 -12.70 -12.02
C ASP A 233 -14.11 -11.32 -11.36
N CYS A 234 -13.66 -11.26 -10.12
CA CYS A 234 -13.59 -10.02 -9.34
C CYS A 234 -12.51 -10.11 -8.25
N ALA A 235 -12.17 -8.97 -7.67
CA ALA A 235 -11.25 -8.90 -6.53
C ALA A 235 -11.57 -7.67 -5.66
N PHE A 236 -11.33 -7.77 -4.35
CA PHE A 236 -11.30 -6.60 -3.49
C PHE A 236 -10.08 -5.75 -3.82
N GLU A 237 -10.32 -4.48 -4.10
CA GLU A 237 -9.31 -3.52 -4.50
C GLU A 237 -9.68 -2.10 -4.04
N TYR A 238 -8.74 -1.18 -4.15
CA TYR A 238 -9.00 0.24 -3.96
C TYR A 238 -9.63 0.87 -5.20
N GLU A 239 -10.55 1.82 -5.01
CA GLU A 239 -11.18 2.53 -6.13
C GLU A 239 -10.16 3.21 -7.04
N SER A 240 -9.11 3.81 -6.47
CA SER A 240 -8.05 4.46 -7.27
C SER A 240 -7.40 3.47 -8.23
N VAL A 241 -7.05 2.27 -7.77
CA VAL A 241 -6.42 1.23 -8.59
C VAL A 241 -7.36 0.74 -9.67
N ALA A 242 -8.62 0.44 -9.34
CA ALA A 242 -9.59 0.03 -10.34
C ALA A 242 -9.74 1.07 -11.45
N ARG A 243 -9.74 2.36 -11.11
CA ARG A 243 -9.82 3.47 -12.08
C ARG A 243 -8.55 3.65 -12.90
N GLN A 244 -7.38 3.54 -12.27
CA GLN A 244 -6.06 3.63 -12.93
C GLN A 244 -5.90 2.58 -14.03
N HIS A 245 -6.43 1.38 -13.78
CA HIS A 245 -6.36 0.25 -14.72
C HIS A 245 -7.60 0.11 -15.62
N GLY A 246 -8.54 1.08 -15.58
CA GLY A 246 -9.74 1.06 -16.42
C GLY A 246 -10.67 -0.13 -16.14
N LEU A 247 -10.58 -0.74 -14.97
CA LEU A 247 -11.42 -1.86 -14.55
C LEU A 247 -12.83 -1.35 -14.20
N LYS A 248 -13.84 -2.15 -14.54
CA LYS A 248 -15.18 -1.97 -13.95
C LYS A 248 -15.11 -2.34 -12.48
N TYR A 249 -15.94 -1.72 -11.67
CA TYR A 249 -16.04 -2.06 -10.26
C TYR A 249 -17.44 -1.84 -9.71
N VAL A 250 -17.75 -2.61 -8.66
CA VAL A 250 -18.94 -2.40 -7.84
C VAL A 250 -18.55 -1.46 -6.71
N ARG A 251 -19.17 -0.29 -6.66
CA ARG A 251 -19.05 0.59 -5.49
C ARG A 251 -19.82 -0.04 -4.33
N LEU A 252 -19.13 -0.23 -3.22
CA LEU A 252 -19.72 -0.71 -1.99
C LEU A 252 -20.52 0.41 -1.30
N PRO A 253 -21.50 0.08 -0.44
CA PRO A 253 -22.15 1.09 0.39
C PRO A 253 -21.14 1.86 1.26
N ASP A 254 -21.37 3.15 1.44
CA ASP A 254 -20.50 4.02 2.25
C ASP A 254 -20.24 3.46 3.66
N SER A 255 -21.23 2.77 4.25
CA SER A 255 -21.13 2.17 5.59
C SER A 255 -20.10 1.06 5.73
N ILE A 256 -19.59 0.51 4.61
CA ILE A 256 -18.64 -0.62 4.61
C ILE A 256 -17.40 -0.41 3.74
N ASP A 257 -17.33 0.68 2.94
CA ASP A 257 -16.25 0.90 1.97
C ASP A 257 -14.97 1.49 2.58
N LEU A 258 -15.00 1.85 3.87
CA LEU A 258 -13.91 2.45 4.64
C LEU A 258 -13.44 3.82 4.11
N GLY A 259 -14.27 4.51 3.33
CA GLY A 259 -13.91 5.79 2.70
C GLY A 259 -14.62 7.02 3.27
N GLU A 260 -15.69 6.85 4.06
CA GLU A 260 -16.57 7.95 4.42
C GLU A 260 -16.43 8.35 5.89
N GLN A 261 -16.07 9.62 6.14
CA GLN A 261 -15.88 10.16 7.49
C GLN A 261 -17.11 9.99 8.40
N LYS A 262 -18.33 10.12 7.85
CA LYS A 262 -19.58 9.97 8.59
C LYS A 262 -19.80 8.56 9.14
N ASP A 263 -19.22 7.54 8.49
CA ASP A 263 -19.36 6.13 8.83
C ASP A 263 -18.18 5.58 9.65
N ARG A 264 -17.21 6.43 10.00
CA ARG A 264 -16.01 6.05 10.75
C ARG A 264 -16.32 5.29 12.04
N ALA A 265 -17.37 5.69 12.77
CA ALA A 265 -17.77 5.00 14.00
C ALA A 265 -18.26 3.56 13.72
N ASN A 266 -18.89 3.32 12.57
CA ASN A 266 -19.27 1.98 12.14
C ASN A 266 -18.04 1.14 11.76
N TYR A 267 -17.07 1.70 11.06
CA TYR A 267 -15.84 0.99 10.70
C TYR A 267 -15.11 0.46 11.94
N ARG A 268 -15.06 1.25 13.02
CA ARG A 268 -14.42 0.91 14.31
C ARG A 268 -15.12 -0.19 15.11
N THR A 269 -16.14 -0.81 14.56
CA THR A 269 -16.80 -1.96 15.16
C THR A 269 -16.22 -3.30 14.67
N VAL A 270 -15.19 -3.27 13.83
CA VAL A 270 -14.48 -4.45 13.34
C VAL A 270 -12.98 -4.24 13.42
N ASP A 271 -12.28 -5.18 14.02
CA ASP A 271 -10.83 -5.26 14.05
C ASP A 271 -10.36 -6.53 13.33
N VAL A 272 -9.13 -6.51 12.82
CA VAL A 272 -8.48 -7.70 12.28
C VAL A 272 -7.20 -7.96 13.06
N LYS A 273 -7.07 -9.18 13.59
CA LYS A 273 -5.91 -9.62 14.34
C LYS A 273 -5.19 -10.73 13.59
N LEU A 274 -3.89 -10.57 13.41
CA LEU A 274 -3.04 -11.58 12.80
C LEU A 274 -2.41 -12.46 13.90
N ASP A 275 -2.60 -13.79 13.83
CA ASP A 275 -1.91 -14.74 14.71
C ASP A 275 -0.51 -15.02 14.16
N SER A 276 0.43 -14.14 14.45
CA SER A 276 1.79 -14.19 13.94
C SER A 276 2.75 -14.54 15.08
N ARG A 277 2.96 -15.84 15.34
CA ARG A 277 3.85 -16.32 16.41
C ARG A 277 5.32 -16.19 16.06
N ARG A 278 5.69 -16.30 14.79
CA ARG A 278 7.07 -16.18 14.31
C ARG A 278 7.63 -14.78 14.42
N PHE A 279 6.76 -13.78 14.46
CA PHE A 279 7.12 -12.38 14.60
C PHE A 279 6.70 -11.85 15.98
N ALA A 280 6.98 -12.61 17.01
CA ALA A 280 6.41 -12.60 18.37
C ALA A 280 6.51 -11.30 19.16
N SER A 281 7.11 -10.24 18.63
CA SER A 281 7.19 -8.94 19.32
C SER A 281 5.93 -8.08 19.21
N VAL A 282 5.08 -8.30 18.22
CA VAL A 282 3.80 -7.61 18.07
C VAL A 282 2.78 -8.56 17.47
N ARG A 283 1.66 -8.78 18.14
CA ARG A 283 0.46 -9.33 17.50
C ARG A 283 -0.22 -8.16 16.83
N PRO A 284 -0.10 -7.97 15.52
CA PRO A 284 -0.70 -6.84 14.87
C PRO A 284 -2.21 -7.00 14.91
N GLU A 285 -2.86 -6.08 15.60
CA GLU A 285 -4.31 -5.91 15.60
C GLU A 285 -4.59 -4.56 14.95
N PHE A 286 -5.35 -4.58 13.86
CA PHE A 286 -5.67 -3.40 13.07
C PHE A 286 -7.13 -3.06 13.28
N GLY A 287 -7.37 -1.86 13.83
CA GLY A 287 -8.72 -1.35 14.01
C GLY A 287 -9.33 -0.89 12.69
N GLY A 288 -10.63 -1.17 12.50
CA GLY A 288 -11.35 -0.61 11.36
C GLY A 288 -11.42 0.90 11.45
N ASP A 289 -10.98 1.57 10.39
CA ASP A 289 -10.98 3.03 10.28
C ASP A 289 -11.02 3.46 8.79
N LEU A 290 -10.94 4.75 8.55
CA LEU A 290 -10.80 5.31 7.21
C LEU A 290 -9.52 4.81 6.54
N ILE A 291 -9.57 4.64 5.23
CA ILE A 291 -8.37 4.37 4.44
C ILE A 291 -7.57 5.65 4.30
N ARG A 292 -6.37 5.68 4.89
CA ARG A 292 -5.51 6.86 4.96
C ARG A 292 -4.07 6.49 4.63
N TYR A 293 -3.55 7.09 3.57
CA TYR A 293 -2.17 6.88 3.12
C TYR A 293 -1.23 7.82 3.83
N ALA A 294 -0.14 7.28 4.32
CA ALA A 294 0.87 8.08 5.01
C ALA A 294 2.28 7.72 4.55
N PHE A 295 3.19 8.69 4.71
CA PHE A 295 4.61 8.48 4.52
C PHE A 295 5.43 8.95 5.71
N THR A 296 6.63 8.40 5.84
CA THR A 296 7.66 8.86 6.76
C THR A 296 9.05 8.76 6.11
N ILE A 297 10.00 9.50 6.64
CA ILE A 297 11.42 9.38 6.34
C ILE A 297 12.06 8.58 7.48
N PRO A 298 12.58 7.38 7.21
CA PRO A 298 13.23 6.58 8.25
C PRO A 298 14.44 7.28 8.87
N ALA A 299 14.71 7.02 10.14
CA ALA A 299 15.84 7.60 10.85
C ALA A 299 17.20 7.23 10.25
N ASN A 300 17.27 6.12 9.48
CA ASN A 300 18.46 5.61 8.79
C ASN A 300 18.44 5.90 7.29
N ALA A 301 17.60 6.83 6.82
CA ALA A 301 17.53 7.22 5.41
C ALA A 301 18.92 7.55 4.85
N PRO A 302 19.30 7.03 3.66
CA PRO A 302 20.59 7.31 3.03
C PRO A 302 20.81 8.79 2.70
N ASP A 303 19.81 9.46 2.15
CA ASP A 303 19.82 10.89 1.82
C ASP A 303 18.57 11.59 2.35
N PRO A 304 18.54 11.91 3.67
CA PRO A 304 17.37 12.53 4.28
C PRO A 304 17.04 13.93 3.71
N GLY A 305 18.02 14.63 3.15
CA GLY A 305 17.80 15.92 2.47
C GLY A 305 16.99 15.74 1.19
N LEU A 306 17.42 14.83 0.32
CA LEU A 306 16.71 14.54 -0.91
C LEU A 306 15.34 13.90 -0.66
N ALA A 307 15.21 13.10 0.41
CA ALA A 307 13.92 12.58 0.87
C ALA A 307 12.93 13.70 1.25
N GLN A 308 13.42 14.75 1.94
CA GLN A 308 12.60 15.92 2.30
C GLN A 308 12.17 16.71 1.06
N GLU A 309 13.08 16.90 0.09
CA GLU A 309 12.77 17.54 -1.19
C GLU A 309 11.66 16.75 -1.94
N PHE A 310 11.79 15.41 -2.01
CA PHE A 310 10.76 14.58 -2.64
C PHE A 310 9.44 14.63 -1.88
N ALA A 311 9.45 14.57 -0.55
CA ALA A 311 8.25 14.69 0.27
C ALA A 311 7.56 16.06 0.09
N ALA A 312 8.31 17.15 0.03
CA ALA A 312 7.77 18.47 -0.25
C ALA A 312 7.18 18.56 -1.67
N PHE A 313 7.84 17.94 -2.67
CA PHE A 313 7.30 17.84 -4.02
C PHE A 313 5.99 17.04 -4.07
N LEU A 314 5.92 15.89 -3.39
CA LEU A 314 4.71 15.06 -3.28
C LEU A 314 3.52 15.87 -2.73
N LEU A 315 3.75 16.66 -1.68
CA LEU A 315 2.73 17.50 -1.03
C LEU A 315 2.43 18.78 -1.81
N GLY A 316 3.31 19.21 -2.70
CA GLY A 316 3.18 20.42 -3.50
C GLY A 316 2.10 20.33 -4.58
N ALA A 317 1.86 21.45 -5.27
CA ALA A 317 0.79 21.56 -6.26
C ALA A 317 0.92 20.51 -7.39
N GLU A 318 2.14 20.26 -7.88
CA GLU A 318 2.38 19.32 -8.97
C GLU A 318 2.19 17.86 -8.51
N GLY A 319 2.72 17.48 -7.32
CA GLY A 319 2.52 16.15 -6.75
C GLY A 319 1.05 15.84 -6.54
N ARG A 320 0.30 16.77 -5.94
CA ARG A 320 -1.16 16.64 -5.75
C ARG A 320 -1.92 16.55 -7.07
N ARG A 321 -1.49 17.32 -8.08
CA ARG A 321 -2.08 17.24 -9.43
C ARG A 321 -1.90 15.85 -10.04
N ILE A 322 -0.70 15.28 -9.92
CA ILE A 322 -0.41 13.91 -10.39
C ILE A 322 -1.30 12.90 -9.67
N LEU A 323 -1.32 12.91 -8.35
CA LEU A 323 -2.16 12.02 -7.53
C LEU A 323 -3.64 12.11 -7.95
N THR A 324 -4.18 13.31 -8.04
CA THR A 324 -5.59 13.54 -8.39
C THR A 324 -5.91 13.08 -9.81
N THR A 325 -5.01 13.35 -10.76
CA THR A 325 -5.17 12.93 -12.17
C THR A 325 -5.18 11.40 -12.27
N ASP A 326 -4.42 10.72 -11.43
CA ASP A 326 -4.38 9.27 -11.34
C ASP A 326 -5.38 8.71 -10.30
N HIS A 327 -6.44 9.46 -10.07
CA HIS A 327 -7.57 9.02 -9.25
C HIS A 327 -7.25 8.69 -7.79
N GLN A 328 -6.07 9.10 -7.28
CA GLN A 328 -5.74 9.01 -5.86
C GLN A 328 -6.31 10.23 -5.14
N PRO A 329 -7.34 10.09 -4.27
CA PRO A 329 -7.88 11.23 -3.54
C PRO A 329 -6.85 11.78 -2.56
N VAL A 330 -6.56 13.07 -2.66
CA VAL A 330 -5.62 13.74 -1.77
C VAL A 330 -6.33 14.28 -0.52
N LEU A 331 -5.67 14.21 0.62
CA LEU A 331 -6.12 14.83 1.84
C LEU A 331 -5.70 16.30 1.85
N THR A 332 -6.63 17.20 2.11
CA THR A 332 -6.38 18.66 2.12
C THR A 332 -6.99 19.29 3.36
N PRO A 333 -6.17 19.86 4.25
CA PRO A 333 -4.71 19.79 4.27
C PRO A 333 -4.18 18.39 4.63
N PRO A 334 -2.91 18.05 4.28
CA PRO A 334 -2.26 16.85 4.81
C PRO A 334 -2.10 16.97 6.34
N GLU A 335 -2.07 15.82 7.03
CA GLU A 335 -2.03 15.78 8.48
C GLU A 335 -0.71 15.18 8.99
N LEU A 336 -0.04 15.87 9.91
CA LEU A 336 1.16 15.39 10.58
C LEU A 336 0.79 14.78 11.94
N ASP A 337 1.25 13.55 12.19
CA ASP A 337 1.05 12.87 13.47
C ASP A 337 1.83 13.58 14.60
N HIS A 338 3.14 13.71 14.48
CA HIS A 338 4.00 14.42 15.44
C HIS A 338 4.69 15.63 14.76
N PRO A 339 4.02 16.79 14.61
CA PRO A 339 4.55 17.91 13.83
C PRO A 339 5.93 18.41 14.32
N ALA A 340 6.18 18.36 15.62
CA ALA A 340 7.45 18.81 16.20
C ALA A 340 8.65 17.93 15.78
N ALA A 341 8.41 16.64 15.47
CA ALA A 341 9.43 15.70 15.04
C ALA A 341 9.63 15.70 13.53
N ALA A 342 8.66 16.21 12.76
CA ALA A 342 8.73 16.26 11.31
C ALA A 342 9.75 17.33 10.82
N PRO A 343 10.47 17.08 9.71
CA PRO A 343 11.35 18.04 9.11
C PRO A 343 10.65 19.35 8.75
N GLU A 344 11.39 20.45 8.79
CA GLU A 344 10.81 21.78 8.55
C GLU A 344 10.21 21.93 7.16
N GLU A 345 10.87 21.37 6.14
CA GLU A 345 10.39 21.40 4.76
C GLU A 345 9.02 20.69 4.62
N VAL A 346 8.88 19.53 5.24
CA VAL A 346 7.60 18.80 5.25
C VAL A 346 6.52 19.60 5.99
N ARG A 347 6.86 20.20 7.14
CA ARG A 347 5.92 21.04 7.89
C ARG A 347 5.44 22.23 7.06
N ARG A 348 6.37 22.91 6.35
CA ARG A 348 6.02 24.03 5.46
C ARG A 348 5.12 23.57 4.32
N ALA A 349 5.45 22.44 3.67
CA ALA A 349 4.65 21.90 2.59
C ALA A 349 3.21 21.58 3.06
N CYS A 350 3.06 20.96 4.24
CA CYS A 350 1.74 20.72 4.83
C CYS A 350 0.97 22.01 5.10
N ALA A 351 1.63 23.04 5.66
CA ALA A 351 1.00 24.33 5.99
C ALA A 351 0.63 25.16 4.75
N GLN A 352 1.33 25.00 3.63
CA GLN A 352 1.07 25.71 2.37
C GLN A 352 0.00 25.04 1.51
N THR A 353 -0.47 23.86 1.90
CA THR A 353 -1.53 23.14 1.22
C THR A 353 -2.88 23.76 1.60
N PRO A 354 -3.59 24.42 0.65
CA PRO A 354 -4.83 25.12 0.91
C PRO A 354 -5.99 24.17 1.25
#